data_df8eea455ca293015e8f6bb3b7e57ae7
#
_entry.id   df8eea455ca293015e8f6bb3b7e57ae7
#
_cell.length_a   1.000
_cell.length_b   1.000
_cell.length_c   1.000
_cell.angle_alpha   90.00
_cell.angle_beta   90.00
_cell.angle_gamma   90.00
#
_symmetry.space_group_name_H-M   'P 1'
#
loop_
_entity.id
_entity.type
_entity.pdbx_description
1 polymer ?
#
loop_
_entity_poly.entity_id
_entity_poly.type
_entity_poly.pdbx_seq_one_letter_code
_entity_poly.pdbx_strand_id
1 'polypeptide(L)'
;TNSYTYAKYDFSGSSIPDVFGGFNVRVSYKNFDLAAVFSYQLGGQVLDTNYATMMSMTEFGYAQSPDLLKAWKQAGDITEVPRIDNSAAHTTNIGQSYSTRWLTSSDYLNLRSVTIGYQLPKTWLSKVMLKSARLNLTAENLFMLKARQGLNPMANYSGVTYNEYMPSRNITFSYTHLTLPTILLV
;
A
#
# COMPACT_ATOMS: atom_id res chain seq x y z
N THR A 1 9.48 -25.88 21.57
CA THR A 1 10.34 -26.79 20.82
C THR A 1 11.43 -26.04 20.06
N ASN A 2 12.60 -26.65 19.94
CA ASN A 2 13.71 -26.07 19.15
C ASN A 2 13.76 -26.64 17.72
N SER A 3 12.75 -27.40 17.32
CA SER A 3 12.65 -27.97 15.98
C SER A 3 11.30 -27.70 15.36
N TYR A 4 11.29 -27.23 14.13
CA TYR A 4 10.07 -27.00 13.34
C TYR A 4 9.25 -28.29 13.16
N THR A 5 9.93 -29.43 13.03
CA THR A 5 9.27 -30.74 12.84
C THR A 5 8.34 -31.12 14.00
N TYR A 6 8.66 -30.63 15.21
CA TYR A 6 7.84 -30.87 16.41
C TYR A 6 6.98 -29.66 16.79
N ALA A 7 6.87 -28.67 15.91
CA ALA A 7 6.03 -27.52 16.15
C ALA A 7 4.54 -27.93 16.11
N LYS A 8 3.74 -27.27 16.94
CA LYS A 8 2.29 -27.45 16.90
C LYS A 8 1.73 -26.75 15.68
N TYR A 9 0.90 -27.47 14.92
CA TYR A 9 0.09 -26.91 13.85
C TYR A 9 -1.28 -26.52 14.41
N ASP A 10 -1.70 -25.30 14.15
CA ASP A 10 -2.98 -24.79 14.64
C ASP A 10 -3.52 -23.72 13.68
N PHE A 11 -4.81 -23.42 13.78
CA PHE A 11 -5.41 -22.28 13.06
C PHE A 11 -4.94 -20.97 13.68
N SER A 12 -4.40 -20.07 12.88
CA SER A 12 -3.72 -18.86 13.35
C SER A 12 -4.35 -17.59 12.79
N GLY A 13 -5.67 -17.56 12.66
CA GLY A 13 -6.41 -16.40 12.15
C GLY A 13 -7.04 -16.65 10.78
N SER A 14 -7.58 -15.61 10.19
CA SER A 14 -8.28 -15.62 8.90
C SER A 14 -7.66 -14.61 7.95
N SER A 15 -7.58 -14.93 6.69
CA SER A 15 -7.22 -13.96 5.63
C SER A 15 -8.40 -13.09 5.20
N ILE A 16 -9.61 -13.50 5.57
CA ILE A 16 -10.83 -12.76 5.23
C ILE A 16 -10.96 -11.58 6.19
N PRO A 17 -11.09 -10.36 5.69
CA PRO A 17 -11.28 -9.18 6.54
C PRO A 17 -12.65 -9.19 7.21
N ASP A 18 -12.73 -8.65 8.42
CA ASP A 18 -13.99 -8.48 9.13
C ASP A 18 -14.86 -7.38 8.51
N VAL A 19 -14.21 -6.30 8.07
CA VAL A 19 -14.87 -5.15 7.44
C VAL A 19 -14.00 -4.62 6.30
N PHE A 20 -14.62 -4.34 5.17
CA PHE A 20 -13.96 -3.65 4.06
C PHE A 20 -14.94 -2.72 3.34
N GLY A 21 -14.42 -1.72 2.65
CA GLY A 21 -15.25 -0.79 1.92
C GLY A 21 -14.48 0.41 1.38
N GLY A 22 -15.25 1.42 1.03
CA GLY A 22 -14.71 2.69 0.59
C GLY A 22 -15.65 3.83 0.93
N PHE A 23 -15.08 5.01 1.03
CA PHE A 23 -15.84 6.25 1.19
C PHE A 23 -15.21 7.34 0.34
N ASN A 24 -16.02 8.33 0.00
CA ASN A 24 -15.56 9.52 -0.70
C ASN A 24 -15.91 10.78 0.08
N VAL A 25 -15.04 11.76 -0.07
CA VAL A 25 -15.23 13.11 0.49
C VAL A 25 -15.20 14.08 -0.67
N ARG A 26 -16.20 14.96 -0.74
CA ARG A 26 -16.24 16.04 -1.73
C ARG A 26 -16.52 17.36 -1.03
N VAL A 27 -15.69 18.33 -1.33
CA VAL A 27 -15.81 19.70 -0.81
C VAL A 27 -15.73 20.68 -1.97
N SER A 28 -16.66 21.63 -2.02
CA SER A 28 -16.66 22.69 -3.04
C SER A 28 -16.69 24.04 -2.35
N TYR A 29 -15.80 24.92 -2.77
CA TYR A 29 -15.74 26.27 -2.26
C TYR A 29 -15.44 27.26 -3.39
N LYS A 30 -16.40 28.15 -3.68
CA LYS A 30 -16.30 29.09 -4.80
C LYS A 30 -16.01 28.34 -6.12
N ASN A 31 -14.85 28.61 -6.71
CA ASN A 31 -14.41 28.01 -7.96
C ASN A 31 -13.56 26.75 -7.80
N PHE A 32 -13.29 26.35 -6.56
CA PHE A 32 -12.52 25.15 -6.24
C PHE A 32 -13.44 24.00 -5.83
N ASP A 33 -13.08 22.81 -6.24
CA ASP A 33 -13.62 21.57 -5.71
C ASP A 33 -12.49 20.57 -5.44
N LEU A 34 -12.68 19.83 -4.37
CA LEU A 34 -11.82 18.76 -3.93
C LEU A 34 -12.67 17.49 -3.85
N ALA A 35 -12.19 16.42 -4.45
CA ALA A 35 -12.76 15.09 -4.28
C ALA A 35 -11.66 14.12 -3.87
N ALA A 36 -11.89 13.33 -2.82
CA ALA A 36 -10.98 12.30 -2.37
C ALA A 36 -11.73 10.98 -2.23
N VAL A 37 -11.13 9.90 -2.70
CA VAL A 37 -11.67 8.54 -2.64
C VAL A 37 -10.75 7.67 -1.82
N PHE A 38 -11.30 7.03 -0.81
CA PHE A 38 -10.61 6.13 0.08
C PHE A 38 -11.12 4.70 -0.08
N SER A 39 -10.24 3.73 0.12
CA SER A 39 -10.62 2.35 0.37
C SER A 39 -9.94 1.87 1.65
N TYR A 40 -10.60 1.00 2.37
CA TYR A 40 -10.11 0.46 3.63
C TYR A 40 -10.48 -1.01 3.79
N GLN A 41 -9.71 -1.67 4.62
CA GLN A 41 -9.94 -3.02 5.08
C GLN A 41 -9.48 -3.09 6.54
N LEU A 42 -10.26 -3.76 7.37
CA LEU A 42 -9.97 -3.97 8.78
C LEU A 42 -10.21 -5.44 9.13
N GLY A 43 -9.38 -5.96 9.99
CA GLY A 43 -9.33 -7.38 10.31
C GLY A 43 -8.61 -8.17 9.22
N GLY A 44 -8.44 -9.45 9.49
CA GLY A 44 -7.70 -10.36 8.63
C GLY A 44 -6.20 -10.32 8.84
N GLN A 45 -5.57 -11.39 8.43
CA GLN A 45 -4.13 -11.58 8.52
C GLN A 45 -3.60 -12.08 7.19
N VAL A 46 -2.36 -11.72 6.91
CA VAL A 46 -1.65 -12.17 5.72
C VAL A 46 -0.30 -12.76 6.12
N LEU A 47 0.05 -13.88 5.51
CA LEU A 47 1.36 -14.48 5.63
C LEU A 47 2.33 -13.77 4.70
N ASP A 48 3.28 -13.05 5.26
CA ASP A 48 4.26 -12.28 4.49
C ASP A 48 5.50 -13.12 4.17
N THR A 49 5.39 -13.90 3.11
CA THR A 49 6.49 -14.76 2.65
C THR A 49 7.65 -13.97 2.07
N ASN A 50 7.40 -12.77 1.53
CA ASN A 50 8.47 -11.90 1.04
C ASN A 50 9.37 -11.42 2.17
N TYR A 51 8.76 -10.97 3.26
CA TYR A 51 9.54 -10.59 4.42
C TYR A 51 10.24 -11.79 5.06
N ALA A 52 9.58 -12.95 5.13
CA ALA A 52 10.20 -14.18 5.57
C ALA A 52 11.46 -14.50 4.74
N THR A 53 11.39 -14.36 3.42
CA THR A 53 12.52 -14.56 2.51
C THR A 53 13.63 -13.53 2.75
N MET A 54 13.29 -12.25 2.88
CA MET A 54 14.27 -11.19 3.15
C MET A 54 14.90 -11.28 4.55
N MET A 55 14.26 -11.97 5.48
CA MET A 55 14.78 -12.26 6.82
C MET A 55 15.46 -13.64 6.90
N SER A 56 15.44 -14.40 5.82
CA SER A 56 16.13 -15.68 5.74
C SER A 56 17.64 -15.48 5.71
N MET A 57 18.35 -16.31 6.46
CA MET A 57 19.80 -16.26 6.57
C MET A 57 20.48 -17.36 5.72
N THR A 58 19.73 -17.97 4.79
CA THR A 58 20.17 -19.20 4.10
C THR A 58 21.12 -18.94 2.96
N GLU A 59 21.13 -17.73 2.38
CA GLU A 59 21.86 -17.50 1.12
C GLU A 59 22.65 -16.19 1.17
N PHE A 60 23.96 -16.27 0.92
CA PHE A 60 24.81 -15.11 0.75
C PHE A 60 24.60 -14.50 -0.64
N GLY A 61 24.64 -13.16 -0.71
CA GLY A 61 24.54 -12.40 -1.97
C GLY A 61 23.15 -12.00 -2.39
N TYR A 62 22.12 -12.40 -1.67
CA TYR A 62 20.74 -11.94 -1.87
C TYR A 62 20.44 -10.68 -1.05
N ALA A 63 19.53 -9.85 -1.56
CA ALA A 63 19.05 -8.68 -0.83
C ALA A 63 18.28 -9.11 0.42
N GLN A 64 18.64 -8.55 1.56
CA GLN A 64 18.03 -8.88 2.86
C GLN A 64 17.41 -7.64 3.50
N SER A 65 16.53 -7.87 4.47
CA SER A 65 15.91 -6.78 5.23
C SER A 65 16.92 -6.10 6.15
N PRO A 66 16.91 -4.76 6.24
CA PRO A 66 17.68 -4.02 7.26
C PRO A 66 17.34 -4.45 8.69
N ASP A 67 16.18 -5.06 8.93
CA ASP A 67 15.80 -5.55 10.25
C ASP A 67 16.72 -6.65 10.77
N LEU A 68 17.44 -7.36 9.90
CA LEU A 68 18.48 -8.30 10.32
C LEU A 68 19.62 -7.66 11.12
N LEU A 69 19.83 -6.33 10.97
CA LEU A 69 20.80 -5.61 11.78
C LEU A 69 20.44 -5.58 13.28
N LYS A 70 19.15 -5.80 13.61
CA LYS A 70 18.64 -5.91 14.98
C LYS A 70 18.79 -7.31 15.57
N ALA A 71 19.46 -8.23 14.85
CA ALA A 71 19.66 -9.59 15.32
C ALA A 71 20.38 -9.63 16.68
N TRP A 72 19.98 -10.60 17.50
CA TRP A 72 20.59 -10.87 18.78
C TRP A 72 22.09 -11.16 18.61
N LYS A 73 22.93 -10.51 19.42
CA LYS A 73 24.41 -10.62 19.34
C LYS A 73 25.02 -11.18 20.61
N GLN A 74 24.48 -10.81 21.77
CA GLN A 74 25.06 -11.17 23.07
C GLN A 74 23.99 -11.28 24.16
N ALA A 75 24.35 -11.93 25.24
CA ALA A 75 23.48 -12.03 26.42
C ALA A 75 23.12 -10.64 26.95
N GLY A 76 21.82 -10.41 27.18
CA GLY A 76 21.26 -9.10 27.57
C GLY A 76 20.60 -8.34 26.45
N ASP A 77 20.80 -8.70 25.19
CA ASP A 77 20.08 -8.08 24.07
C ASP A 77 18.59 -8.45 24.09
N ILE A 78 17.74 -7.44 23.98
CA ILE A 78 16.29 -7.59 23.86
C ILE A 78 15.91 -7.34 22.41
N THR A 79 15.62 -8.40 21.66
CA THR A 79 15.25 -8.32 20.25
C THR A 79 14.38 -9.50 19.85
N GLU A 80 13.48 -9.25 18.89
CA GLU A 80 12.65 -10.30 18.27
C GLU A 80 13.38 -11.04 17.15
N VAL A 81 14.50 -10.50 16.67
CA VAL A 81 15.30 -11.09 15.60
C VAL A 81 16.35 -12.02 16.21
N PRO A 82 16.29 -13.31 15.91
CA PRO A 82 17.24 -14.27 16.45
C PRO A 82 18.66 -14.02 15.94
N ARG A 83 19.63 -14.67 16.57
CA ARG A 83 21.04 -14.61 16.16
C ARG A 83 21.19 -15.02 14.70
N ILE A 84 22.03 -14.29 13.97
CA ILE A 84 22.44 -14.66 12.62
C ILE A 84 23.34 -15.89 12.72
N ASP A 85 22.91 -16.97 12.11
CA ASP A 85 23.61 -18.26 12.12
C ASP A 85 23.29 -18.99 10.81
N ASN A 86 24.29 -19.42 10.09
CA ASN A 86 24.16 -20.13 8.83
C ASN A 86 24.17 -21.66 8.98
N SER A 87 24.13 -22.18 10.21
CA SER A 87 24.02 -23.61 10.41
C SER A 87 22.72 -24.16 9.85
N ALA A 88 22.75 -25.35 9.28
CA ALA A 88 21.57 -25.99 8.67
C ALA A 88 20.40 -26.12 9.66
N ALA A 89 20.69 -26.43 10.92
CA ALA A 89 19.67 -26.54 11.96
C ALA A 89 18.96 -25.21 12.23
N HIS A 90 19.72 -24.11 12.30
CA HIS A 90 19.18 -22.79 12.55
C HIS A 90 18.37 -22.28 11.34
N THR A 91 18.92 -22.37 10.13
CA THR A 91 18.26 -21.94 8.92
C THR A 91 16.98 -22.72 8.64
N THR A 92 16.97 -24.03 8.90
CA THR A 92 15.78 -24.86 8.74
C THR A 92 14.66 -24.46 9.71
N ASN A 93 15.00 -24.11 10.94
CA ASN A 93 14.00 -23.80 11.96
C ASN A 93 13.47 -22.36 11.90
N ILE A 94 14.32 -21.39 11.56
CA ILE A 94 13.97 -19.96 11.57
C ILE A 94 13.54 -19.46 10.21
N GLY A 95 14.11 -20.00 9.14
CA GLY A 95 13.79 -19.65 7.77
C GLY A 95 12.46 -20.18 7.23
N GLN A 96 11.66 -20.86 8.07
CA GLN A 96 10.38 -21.41 7.63
C GLN A 96 9.38 -20.30 7.35
N SER A 97 9.02 -20.18 6.09
CA SER A 97 8.08 -19.14 5.60
C SER A 97 6.64 -19.34 6.09
N TYR A 98 6.29 -20.57 6.48
CA TYR A 98 4.94 -20.93 6.96
C TYR A 98 4.89 -21.04 8.47
N SER A 99 5.11 -19.94 9.17
CA SER A 99 4.98 -19.88 10.61
C SER A 99 4.23 -18.61 11.03
N THR A 100 3.63 -18.64 12.22
CA THR A 100 2.93 -17.49 12.81
C THR A 100 3.83 -16.28 13.00
N ARG A 101 5.15 -16.45 12.99
CA ARG A 101 6.13 -15.37 13.02
C ARG A 101 5.96 -14.37 11.87
N TRP A 102 5.52 -14.84 10.72
CA TRP A 102 5.39 -14.05 9.50
C TRP A 102 3.95 -13.60 9.22
N LEU A 103 3.02 -13.95 10.12
CA LEU A 103 1.68 -13.40 10.07
C LEU A 103 1.70 -11.92 10.47
N THR A 104 1.04 -11.11 9.66
CA THR A 104 0.88 -9.68 9.92
C THR A 104 -0.55 -9.26 9.60
N SER A 105 -1.00 -8.14 10.18
CA SER A 105 -2.32 -7.58 9.83
C SER A 105 -2.39 -7.21 8.36
N SER A 106 -3.51 -7.52 7.73
CA SER A 106 -3.87 -7.07 6.39
C SER A 106 -4.65 -5.75 6.38
N ASP A 107 -4.74 -5.07 7.51
CA ASP A 107 -5.41 -3.78 7.62
C ASP A 107 -4.75 -2.73 6.74
N TYR A 108 -5.58 -1.94 6.07
CA TYR A 108 -5.09 -0.78 5.35
C TYR A 108 -6.14 0.32 5.24
N LEU A 109 -5.65 1.54 5.08
CA LEU A 109 -6.39 2.69 4.58
C LEU A 109 -5.61 3.28 3.40
N ASN A 110 -6.20 3.25 2.22
CA ASN A 110 -5.58 3.75 0.99
C ASN A 110 -6.32 4.98 0.46
N LEU A 111 -5.59 6.06 0.21
CA LEU A 111 -6.06 7.19 -0.57
C LEU A 111 -5.91 6.84 -2.05
N ARG A 112 -7.00 6.31 -2.64
CA ARG A 112 -7.03 5.84 -4.04
C ARG A 112 -6.86 6.97 -5.03
N SER A 113 -7.59 8.04 -4.81
CA SER A 113 -7.46 9.24 -5.66
C SER A 113 -7.82 10.50 -4.91
N VAL A 114 -7.17 11.58 -5.26
CA VAL A 114 -7.56 12.93 -4.90
C VAL A 114 -7.55 13.79 -6.15
N THR A 115 -8.63 14.51 -6.36
CA THR A 115 -8.77 15.43 -7.49
C THR A 115 -9.07 16.83 -6.97
N ILE A 116 -8.28 17.79 -7.40
CA ILE A 116 -8.51 19.21 -7.18
C ILE A 116 -8.94 19.81 -8.51
N GLY A 117 -10.13 20.37 -8.54
CA GLY A 117 -10.69 21.09 -9.70
C GLY A 117 -10.73 22.59 -9.46
N TYR A 118 -10.47 23.35 -10.50
CA TYR A 118 -10.60 24.81 -10.50
C TYR A 118 -11.36 25.29 -11.74
N GLN A 119 -12.51 25.91 -11.52
CA GLN A 119 -13.30 26.55 -12.58
C GLN A 119 -12.80 27.96 -12.81
N LEU A 120 -12.31 28.25 -14.01
CA LEU A 120 -11.81 29.58 -14.36
C LEU A 120 -12.93 30.63 -14.32
N PRO A 121 -12.67 31.82 -13.77
CA PRO A 121 -13.62 32.91 -13.74
C PRO A 121 -14.03 33.37 -15.15
N LYS A 122 -15.32 33.68 -15.35
CA LYS A 122 -15.85 34.14 -16.63
C LYS A 122 -15.16 35.42 -17.14
N THR A 123 -14.69 36.26 -16.23
CA THR A 123 -13.97 37.49 -16.57
C THR A 123 -12.66 37.30 -17.32
N TRP A 124 -12.00 36.16 -17.10
CA TRP A 124 -10.79 35.75 -17.80
C TRP A 124 -11.14 35.10 -19.15
N LEU A 125 -12.17 34.28 -19.14
CA LEU A 125 -12.59 33.50 -20.31
C LEU A 125 -13.17 34.34 -21.44
N SER A 126 -13.86 35.43 -21.11
CA SER A 126 -14.42 36.36 -22.10
C SER A 126 -13.36 37.01 -22.98
N LYS A 127 -12.13 37.18 -22.47
CA LYS A 127 -11.00 37.74 -23.23
C LYS A 127 -10.47 36.82 -24.33
N VAL A 128 -10.71 35.51 -24.17
CA VAL A 128 -10.21 34.44 -25.06
C VAL A 128 -11.35 33.69 -25.76
N MET A 129 -12.55 34.26 -25.77
CA MET A 129 -13.76 33.72 -26.43
C MET A 129 -14.11 32.28 -25.98
N LEU A 130 -13.81 31.94 -24.72
CA LEU A 130 -14.20 30.68 -24.13
C LEU A 130 -15.47 30.85 -23.28
N LYS A 131 -16.40 29.90 -23.38
CA LYS A 131 -17.61 29.85 -22.57
C LYS A 131 -17.33 29.34 -21.16
N SER A 132 -16.52 28.32 -21.06
CA SER A 132 -16.07 27.75 -19.79
C SER A 132 -14.71 27.09 -19.95
N ALA A 133 -13.92 27.05 -18.86
CA ALA A 133 -12.71 26.29 -18.80
C ALA A 133 -12.49 25.78 -17.35
N ARG A 134 -12.00 24.59 -17.23
CA ARG A 134 -11.73 23.90 -15.96
C ARG A 134 -10.37 23.24 -15.99
N LEU A 135 -9.62 23.41 -14.92
CA LEU A 135 -8.36 22.74 -14.65
C LEU A 135 -8.60 21.66 -13.62
N ASN A 136 -8.03 20.48 -13.81
CA ASN A 136 -8.05 19.41 -12.83
C ASN A 136 -6.64 18.87 -12.61
N LEU A 137 -6.30 18.66 -11.35
CA LEU A 137 -5.12 17.96 -10.92
C LEU A 137 -5.60 16.71 -10.16
N THR A 138 -5.27 15.54 -10.68
CA THR A 138 -5.61 14.26 -10.06
C THR A 138 -4.33 13.55 -9.65
N ALA A 139 -4.30 13.07 -8.44
CA ALA A 139 -3.24 12.20 -7.95
C ALA A 139 -3.83 10.89 -7.45
N GLU A 140 -3.21 9.78 -7.84
CA GLU A 140 -3.67 8.43 -7.49
C GLU A 140 -2.63 7.71 -6.64
N ASN A 141 -3.12 6.88 -5.74
CA ASN A 141 -2.31 6.04 -4.85
C ASN A 141 -1.24 6.83 -4.08
N LEU A 142 -1.58 8.03 -3.58
CA LEU A 142 -0.64 8.91 -2.90
C LEU A 142 -0.04 8.27 -1.66
N PHE A 143 -0.87 7.66 -0.84
CA PHE A 143 -0.42 6.95 0.35
C PHE A 143 -1.33 5.79 0.72
N MET A 144 -0.75 4.84 1.44
CA MET A 144 -1.45 3.74 2.08
C MET A 144 -0.89 3.56 3.49
N LEU A 145 -1.78 3.64 4.49
CA LEU A 145 -1.50 3.21 5.84
C LEU A 145 -1.66 1.70 5.91
N LYS A 146 -0.69 1.00 6.45
CA LYS A 146 -0.64 -0.47 6.50
C LYS A 146 0.32 -0.94 7.59
N ALA A 147 0.24 -2.21 7.97
CA ALA A 147 1.01 -2.77 9.07
C ALA A 147 2.52 -2.68 8.86
N ARG A 148 3.01 -2.84 7.62
CA ARG A 148 4.44 -2.79 7.33
C ARG A 148 4.74 -2.19 5.96
N GLN A 149 5.87 -1.49 5.87
CA GLN A 149 6.39 -0.99 4.60
C GLN A 149 6.75 -2.18 3.67
N GLY A 150 6.44 -2.06 2.39
CA GLY A 150 6.66 -3.11 1.39
C GLY A 150 5.50 -4.10 1.24
N LEU A 151 4.68 -4.31 2.26
CA LEU A 151 3.49 -5.15 2.18
C LEU A 151 2.45 -4.53 1.26
N ASN A 152 1.86 -5.33 0.35
CA ASN A 152 0.68 -4.96 -0.42
C ASN A 152 -0.55 -5.76 0.02
N PRO A 153 -1.32 -5.27 1.01
CA PRO A 153 -2.47 -6.00 1.53
C PRO A 153 -3.64 -6.08 0.54
N MET A 154 -3.67 -5.24 -0.51
CA MET A 154 -4.74 -5.24 -1.50
C MET A 154 -4.60 -6.33 -2.57
N ALA A 155 -3.41 -6.88 -2.78
CA ALA A 155 -3.14 -7.85 -3.84
C ALA A 155 -3.46 -9.29 -3.42
N ASN A 156 -3.77 -9.55 -2.14
CA ASN A 156 -3.75 -10.89 -1.59
C ASN A 156 -5.05 -11.36 -0.99
N TYR A 157 -5.90 -11.85 -1.86
CA TYR A 157 -7.11 -12.56 -1.44
C TYR A 157 -6.81 -13.97 -0.87
N SER A 158 -5.67 -14.56 -1.24
CA SER A 158 -5.27 -15.89 -0.76
C SER A 158 -4.72 -15.90 0.66
N GLY A 159 -4.42 -14.73 1.22
CA GLY A 159 -3.79 -14.63 2.55
C GLY A 159 -2.29 -14.88 2.57
N VAL A 160 -1.64 -14.98 1.42
CA VAL A 160 -0.18 -15.17 1.28
C VAL A 160 0.38 -14.15 0.29
N THR A 161 1.46 -13.45 0.63
CA THR A 161 2.08 -12.46 -0.27
C THR A 161 3.15 -13.08 -1.14
N TYR A 162 3.19 -12.71 -2.43
CA TYR A 162 4.17 -13.15 -3.40
C TYR A 162 4.67 -11.96 -4.22
N ASN A 163 5.66 -11.23 -3.76
CA ASN A 163 6.37 -10.16 -4.52
C ASN A 163 5.48 -9.23 -5.38
N GLU A 164 4.24 -8.97 -4.94
CA GLU A 164 3.37 -8.06 -5.67
C GLU A 164 3.82 -6.61 -5.51
N TYR A 165 3.86 -5.92 -6.63
CA TYR A 165 4.17 -4.50 -6.63
C TYR A 165 3.04 -3.69 -6.02
N MET A 166 3.42 -2.64 -5.31
CA MET A 166 2.47 -1.61 -4.89
C MET A 166 1.93 -0.88 -6.12
N PRO A 167 0.66 -0.45 -6.10
CA PRO A 167 0.13 0.41 -7.15
C PRO A 167 1.00 1.67 -7.32
N SER A 168 1.29 2.01 -8.57
CA SER A 168 2.09 3.20 -8.90
C SER A 168 1.36 4.47 -8.48
N ARG A 169 2.14 5.48 -8.11
CA ARG A 169 1.62 6.84 -7.91
C ARG A 169 1.56 7.54 -9.24
N ASN A 170 0.37 8.02 -9.60
CA ASN A 170 0.16 8.76 -10.83
C ASN A 170 -0.29 10.18 -10.49
N ILE A 171 0.27 11.17 -11.17
CA ILE A 171 -0.18 12.56 -11.07
C ILE A 171 -0.53 13.01 -12.49
N THR A 172 -1.77 13.41 -12.67
CA THR A 172 -2.33 13.80 -13.97
C THR A 172 -2.86 15.21 -13.88
N PHE A 173 -2.41 16.05 -14.80
CA PHE A 173 -3.00 17.36 -15.03
C PHE A 173 -3.86 17.32 -16.29
N SER A 174 -5.10 17.83 -16.19
CA SER A 174 -5.99 17.92 -17.32
C SER A 174 -6.70 19.27 -17.35
N TYR A 175 -7.07 19.71 -18.53
CA TYR A 175 -7.94 20.87 -18.71
C TYR A 175 -9.08 20.54 -19.67
N THR A 176 -10.22 21.15 -19.43
CA THR A 176 -11.38 21.05 -20.30
C THR A 176 -11.87 22.47 -20.62
N HIS A 177 -12.18 22.75 -21.88
CA HIS A 177 -12.75 24.02 -22.24
C HIS A 177 -13.94 23.82 -23.20
N LEU A 178 -14.86 24.82 -23.21
CA LEU A 178 -15.95 24.90 -24.11
C LEU A 178 -15.84 26.24 -24.85
N THR A 179 -15.75 26.20 -26.17
CA THR A 179 -15.75 27.41 -27.02
C THR A 179 -17.15 27.95 -27.19
N LEU A 180 -17.28 29.23 -27.45
CA LEU A 180 -18.53 29.79 -27.92
C LEU A 180 -18.84 29.25 -29.33
N PRO A 181 -20.11 28.92 -29.66
CA PRO A 181 -20.45 28.51 -31.00
C PRO A 181 -20.15 29.65 -31.96
N THR A 182 -19.35 29.37 -32.97
CA THR A 182 -19.13 30.31 -34.09
C THR A 182 -20.43 30.27 -34.91
N ILE A 183 -21.27 31.29 -34.77
CA ILE A 183 -22.41 31.49 -35.68
C ILE A 183 -21.79 31.95 -36.97
N LEU A 184 -21.69 31.09 -37.97
CA LEU A 184 -21.51 31.48 -39.35
C LEU A 184 -22.82 32.18 -39.77
N LEU A 185 -22.82 33.49 -39.73
CA LEU A 185 -23.81 34.29 -40.46
C LEU A 185 -23.48 34.10 -41.94
N VAL A 186 -24.28 33.30 -42.62
CA VAL A 186 -24.35 33.25 -44.08
C VAL A 186 -25.29 34.34 -44.53
#